data_18c98c70ba255a501769c23bffc87652
#
_entry.id   18c98c70ba255a501769c23bffc87652
#
_cell.length_a   1.000
_cell.length_b   1.000
_cell.length_c   1.000
_cell.angle_alpha   90.00
_cell.angle_beta   90.00
_cell.angle_gamma   90.00
#
_symmetry.space_group_name_H-M   'P 1'
#
loop_
_entity.id
_entity.type
_entity.pdbx_description
1 polymer ?
#
loop_
_entity_poly.entity_id
_entity_poly.type
_entity_poly.pdbx_seq_one_letter_code
_entity_poly.pdbx_strand_id
1 'polypeptide(L)'
;SGKSTLIKMLYREERPTNGEIYVGGINVAKVKNSKVYKLRRKIGIVFQDYKLLPKLTVYENVAFALEIYGLPTNEVKRKVLKALDLVGLKSKTKSYPNQLSGGEQQRVAIARAIVNSPKLLICDEPTGNLDPDTSLEVMKVIEKINDLGTTVVMATHDREMVNKMKKRVVLLDNGKLVKDYEKGSYTHYESN
;
A
#
# COMPACT_ATOMS: atom_id res chain seq x y z
N SER A 1 -10.85 -5.00 15.50
CA SER A 1 -11.80 -4.82 14.37
C SER A 1 -11.64 -5.86 13.25
N GLY A 2 -10.48 -6.54 13.12
CA GLY A 2 -10.22 -7.55 12.08
C GLY A 2 -9.65 -7.02 10.76
N LYS A 3 -9.41 -5.71 10.62
CA LYS A 3 -8.85 -5.09 9.39
C LYS A 3 -7.50 -5.70 8.99
N SER A 4 -6.54 -5.74 9.91
CA SER A 4 -5.18 -6.26 9.62
C SER A 4 -5.21 -7.76 9.27
N THR A 5 -6.10 -8.55 9.89
CA THR A 5 -6.30 -9.96 9.53
C THR A 5 -6.82 -10.11 8.11
N LEU A 6 -7.82 -9.29 7.71
CA LEU A 6 -8.33 -9.28 6.34
C LEU A 6 -7.22 -8.91 5.34
N ILE A 7 -6.45 -7.86 5.63
CA ILE A 7 -5.31 -7.44 4.80
C ILE A 7 -4.30 -8.58 4.64
N LYS A 8 -3.91 -9.24 5.73
CA LYS A 8 -2.98 -10.37 5.71
C LYS A 8 -3.45 -11.54 4.85
N MET A 9 -4.76 -11.76 4.80
CA MET A 9 -5.34 -12.77 3.91
C MET A 9 -5.20 -12.38 2.43
N LEU A 10 -5.32 -11.08 2.05
CA LEU A 10 -5.23 -10.64 0.65
C LEU A 10 -3.87 -10.98 0.01
N TYR A 11 -2.77 -10.91 0.76
CA TYR A 11 -1.43 -11.27 0.25
C TYR A 11 -0.91 -12.62 0.78
N ARG A 12 -1.83 -13.44 1.35
CA ARG A 12 -1.57 -14.81 1.74
C ARG A 12 -0.50 -14.94 2.83
N GLU A 13 -0.45 -14.03 3.79
CA GLU A 13 0.23 -14.21 5.06
C GLU A 13 -0.61 -15.10 5.99
N GLU A 14 -1.92 -14.85 6.02
CA GLU A 14 -2.91 -15.68 6.70
C GLU A 14 -3.79 -16.43 5.68
N ARG A 15 -4.39 -17.55 6.10
CA ARG A 15 -5.38 -18.29 5.33
C ARG A 15 -6.77 -18.09 5.91
N PRO A 16 -7.81 -17.91 5.08
CA PRO A 16 -9.16 -17.98 5.59
C PRO A 16 -9.44 -19.41 6.07
N THR A 17 -10.09 -19.54 7.21
CA THR A 17 -10.55 -20.83 7.75
C THR A 17 -11.63 -21.41 6.85
N ASN A 18 -12.56 -20.56 6.41
CA ASN A 18 -13.65 -20.91 5.51
C ASN A 18 -13.84 -19.78 4.49
N GLY A 19 -14.52 -20.07 3.38
CA GLY A 19 -14.80 -19.12 2.32
C GLY A 19 -13.67 -18.99 1.31
N GLU A 20 -13.82 -18.05 0.39
CA GLU A 20 -12.89 -17.83 -0.72
C GLU A 20 -12.56 -16.34 -0.84
N ILE A 21 -11.31 -16.05 -1.21
CA ILE A 21 -10.82 -14.70 -1.47
C ILE A 21 -10.20 -14.70 -2.85
N TYR A 22 -10.61 -13.76 -3.70
CA TYR A 22 -10.07 -13.59 -5.04
C TYR A 22 -9.32 -12.27 -5.16
N VAL A 23 -8.06 -12.33 -5.60
CA VAL A 23 -7.23 -11.17 -5.90
C VAL A 23 -6.77 -11.26 -7.36
N GLY A 24 -7.24 -10.33 -8.19
CA GLY A 24 -6.92 -10.34 -9.62
C GLY A 24 -7.28 -11.67 -10.31
N GLY A 25 -8.43 -12.26 -9.96
CA GLY A 25 -8.91 -13.56 -10.50
C GLY A 25 -8.24 -14.80 -9.88
N ILE A 26 -7.30 -14.61 -8.94
CA ILE A 26 -6.60 -15.73 -8.28
C ILE A 26 -7.30 -16.03 -6.95
N ASN A 27 -7.77 -17.28 -6.75
CA ASN A 27 -8.27 -17.72 -5.46
C ASN A 27 -7.10 -17.87 -4.47
N VAL A 28 -6.99 -16.92 -3.54
CA VAL A 28 -5.87 -16.82 -2.59
C VAL A 28 -5.81 -18.02 -1.66
N ALA A 29 -6.97 -18.56 -1.24
CA ALA A 29 -7.04 -19.70 -0.33
C ALA A 29 -6.45 -20.99 -0.98
N LYS A 30 -6.63 -21.13 -2.29
CA LYS A 30 -6.20 -22.32 -3.07
C LYS A 30 -4.76 -22.23 -3.62
N VAL A 31 -4.08 -21.09 -3.47
CA VAL A 31 -2.69 -20.94 -3.94
C VAL A 31 -1.76 -21.85 -3.13
N LYS A 32 -1.03 -22.73 -3.81
CA LYS A 32 0.03 -23.56 -3.21
C LYS A 32 1.15 -22.66 -2.65
N ASN A 33 1.72 -23.05 -1.50
CA ASN A 33 2.80 -22.26 -0.86
C ASN A 33 3.95 -21.94 -1.83
N SER A 34 4.35 -22.91 -2.65
CA SER A 34 5.39 -22.75 -3.69
C SER A 34 5.04 -21.74 -4.79
N LYS A 35 3.78 -21.29 -4.89
CA LYS A 35 3.32 -20.34 -5.90
C LYS A 35 2.85 -18.98 -5.31
N VAL A 36 2.91 -18.80 -3.97
CA VAL A 36 2.50 -17.56 -3.30
C VAL A 36 3.28 -16.34 -3.82
N TYR A 37 4.56 -16.53 -4.16
CA TYR A 37 5.38 -15.45 -4.74
C TYR A 37 4.77 -14.86 -6.02
N LYS A 38 4.06 -15.67 -6.85
CA LYS A 38 3.39 -15.19 -8.08
C LYS A 38 2.22 -14.26 -7.76
N LEU A 39 1.50 -14.52 -6.67
CA LEU A 39 0.46 -13.63 -6.16
C LEU A 39 1.09 -12.34 -5.64
N ARG A 40 2.09 -12.46 -4.74
CA ARG A 40 2.74 -11.30 -4.09
C ARG A 40 3.42 -10.36 -5.09
N ARG A 41 3.91 -10.86 -6.22
CA ARG A 41 4.46 -10.03 -7.30
C ARG A 41 3.44 -9.09 -7.94
N LYS A 42 2.14 -9.34 -7.80
CA LYS A 42 1.05 -8.50 -8.30
C LYS A 42 0.52 -7.52 -7.26
N ILE A 43 1.07 -7.55 -6.04
CA ILE A 43 0.61 -6.77 -4.89
C ILE A 43 1.76 -5.91 -4.39
N GLY A 44 1.51 -4.62 -4.22
CA GLY A 44 2.36 -3.73 -3.45
C GLY A 44 1.83 -3.62 -2.03
N ILE A 45 2.70 -3.53 -1.04
CA ILE A 45 2.31 -3.37 0.36
C ILE A 45 3.05 -2.19 0.98
N VAL A 46 2.30 -1.32 1.64
CA VAL A 46 2.78 -0.17 2.40
C VAL A 46 2.39 -0.38 3.86
N PHE A 47 3.37 -0.35 4.74
CA PHE A 47 3.20 -0.51 6.18
C PHE A 47 3.24 0.83 6.91
N GLN A 48 2.66 0.90 8.10
CA GLN A 48 2.68 2.07 8.96
C GLN A 48 4.09 2.48 9.39
N ASP A 49 4.99 1.52 9.61
CA ASP A 49 6.38 1.71 10.08
C ASP A 49 7.40 1.75 8.94
N TYR A 50 6.95 2.07 7.73
CA TYR A 50 7.75 2.23 6.49
C TYR A 50 8.56 1.01 6.07
N LYS A 51 9.12 0.23 6.99
CA LYS A 51 9.96 -0.96 6.74
C LYS A 51 11.10 -0.68 5.76
N LEU A 52 11.69 0.53 5.81
CA LEU A 52 12.84 0.84 4.97
C LEU A 52 14.11 0.15 5.47
N LEU A 53 14.99 -0.18 4.54
CA LEU A 53 16.30 -0.75 4.81
C LEU A 53 17.26 0.40 5.15
N PRO A 54 17.72 0.56 6.41
CA PRO A 54 18.39 1.77 6.87
C PRO A 54 19.80 1.97 6.28
N LYS A 55 20.42 0.88 5.82
CA LYS A 55 21.75 0.89 5.20
C LYS A 55 21.72 1.11 3.68
N LEU A 56 20.55 1.18 3.09
CA LEU A 56 20.35 1.41 1.65
C LEU A 56 19.84 2.83 1.41
N THR A 57 20.31 3.44 0.33
CA THR A 57 19.80 4.72 -0.16
C THR A 57 18.33 4.62 -0.58
N VAL A 58 17.68 5.75 -0.83
CA VAL A 58 16.33 5.83 -1.39
C VAL A 58 16.23 5.03 -2.69
N TYR A 59 17.21 5.22 -3.60
CA TYR A 59 17.26 4.48 -4.85
C TYR A 59 17.31 2.96 -4.61
N GLU A 60 18.24 2.51 -3.77
CA GLU A 60 18.43 1.09 -3.46
C GLU A 60 17.24 0.47 -2.74
N ASN A 61 16.59 1.19 -1.83
CA ASN A 61 15.35 0.75 -1.19
C ASN A 61 14.24 0.43 -2.20
N VAL A 62 14.10 1.27 -3.24
CA VAL A 62 13.10 1.05 -4.28
C VAL A 62 13.55 -0.03 -5.26
N ALA A 63 14.84 -0.05 -5.65
CA ALA A 63 15.42 -1.04 -6.56
C ALA A 63 15.36 -2.46 -5.99
N PHE A 64 15.48 -2.60 -4.67
CA PHE A 64 15.43 -3.89 -3.96
C PHE A 64 14.20 -4.73 -4.33
N ALA A 65 13.04 -4.09 -4.52
CA ALA A 65 11.82 -4.79 -4.93
C ALA A 65 11.88 -5.36 -6.36
N LEU A 66 12.86 -4.95 -7.17
CA LEU A 66 13.05 -5.42 -8.54
C LEU A 66 14.14 -6.50 -8.68
N GLU A 67 14.97 -6.73 -7.65
CA GLU A 67 16.06 -7.71 -7.70
C GLU A 67 15.60 -9.12 -8.07
N ILE A 68 14.44 -9.53 -7.54
CA ILE A 68 13.84 -10.85 -7.79
C ILE A 68 13.39 -11.09 -9.23
N TYR A 69 13.42 -10.06 -10.09
CA TYR A 69 12.95 -10.16 -11.48
C TYR A 69 14.09 -10.34 -12.47
N GLY A 70 15.36 -10.19 -12.05
CA GLY A 70 16.51 -10.33 -12.91
C GLY A 70 16.53 -9.34 -14.10
N LEU A 71 16.01 -8.11 -13.87
CA LEU A 71 15.90 -7.10 -14.92
C LEU A 71 17.27 -6.49 -15.25
N PRO A 72 17.51 -6.07 -16.51
CA PRO A 72 18.71 -5.30 -16.87
C PRO A 72 18.81 -4.01 -16.06
N THR A 73 20.05 -3.60 -15.73
CA THR A 73 20.33 -2.42 -14.89
C THR A 73 19.68 -1.14 -15.40
N ASN A 74 19.65 -0.92 -16.71
CA ASN A 74 19.01 0.23 -17.34
C ASN A 74 17.50 0.24 -17.14
N GLU A 75 16.85 -0.93 -17.17
CA GLU A 75 15.42 -1.07 -16.92
C GLU A 75 15.09 -0.83 -15.45
N VAL A 76 15.89 -1.39 -14.52
CA VAL A 76 15.78 -1.11 -13.09
C VAL A 76 15.86 0.39 -12.84
N LYS A 77 16.90 1.06 -13.38
CA LYS A 77 17.09 2.51 -13.24
C LYS A 77 15.86 3.30 -13.72
N ARG A 78 15.36 2.97 -14.91
CA ARG A 78 14.18 3.64 -15.48
C ARG A 78 12.95 3.48 -14.59
N LYS A 79 12.67 2.26 -14.11
CA LYS A 79 11.51 1.97 -13.25
C LYS A 79 11.62 2.70 -11.90
N VAL A 80 12.79 2.65 -11.25
CA VAL A 80 13.03 3.30 -9.97
C VAL A 80 12.86 4.81 -10.08
N LEU A 81 13.48 5.45 -11.07
CA LEU A 81 13.37 6.89 -11.26
C LEU A 81 11.92 7.31 -11.55
N LYS A 82 11.17 6.52 -12.33
CA LYS A 82 9.74 6.77 -12.58
C LYS A 82 8.92 6.67 -11.29
N ALA A 83 9.17 5.67 -10.45
CA ALA A 83 8.45 5.53 -9.18
C ALA A 83 8.79 6.66 -8.21
N LEU A 84 10.06 7.06 -8.11
CA LEU A 84 10.49 8.18 -7.27
C LEU A 84 9.97 9.53 -7.77
N ASP A 85 9.86 9.72 -9.07
CA ASP A 85 9.26 10.92 -9.67
C ASP A 85 7.76 11.03 -9.30
N LEU A 86 7.03 9.90 -9.36
CA LEU A 86 5.61 9.84 -9.01
C LEU A 86 5.33 10.27 -7.56
N VAL A 87 6.24 9.93 -6.63
CA VAL A 87 6.13 10.29 -5.21
C VAL A 87 6.87 11.58 -4.84
N GLY A 88 7.43 12.31 -5.82
CA GLY A 88 8.12 13.60 -5.61
C GLY A 88 9.50 13.50 -4.96
N LEU A 89 10.20 12.36 -5.07
CA LEU A 89 11.49 12.13 -4.40
C LEU A 89 12.67 11.89 -5.36
N LYS A 90 12.54 12.28 -6.63
CA LYS A 90 13.58 12.07 -7.63
C LYS A 90 14.92 12.74 -7.28
N SER A 91 14.90 13.87 -6.57
CA SER A 91 16.10 14.59 -6.11
C SER A 91 16.79 13.91 -4.92
N LYS A 92 16.10 13.00 -4.21
CA LYS A 92 16.56 12.35 -2.97
C LYS A 92 17.16 10.95 -3.20
N THR A 93 17.42 10.55 -4.44
CA THR A 93 17.88 9.18 -4.80
C THR A 93 19.08 8.68 -3.99
N LYS A 94 20.01 9.58 -3.63
CA LYS A 94 21.24 9.27 -2.90
C LYS A 94 21.12 9.41 -1.37
N SER A 95 19.99 9.92 -0.87
CA SER A 95 19.76 10.08 0.57
C SER A 95 19.50 8.74 1.23
N TYR A 96 19.82 8.62 2.52
CA TYR A 96 19.50 7.48 3.36
C TYR A 96 18.21 7.74 4.16
N PRO A 97 17.50 6.69 4.65
CA PRO A 97 16.26 6.86 5.40
C PRO A 97 16.36 7.82 6.59
N ASN A 98 17.46 7.82 7.33
CA ASN A 98 17.69 8.71 8.46
C ASN A 98 17.86 10.20 8.11
N GLN A 99 17.99 10.52 6.82
CA GLN A 99 18.08 11.88 6.29
C GLN A 99 16.74 12.41 5.78
N LEU A 100 15.66 11.63 5.94
CA LEU A 100 14.34 11.91 5.43
C LEU A 100 13.35 12.20 6.56
N SER A 101 12.38 13.09 6.31
CA SER A 101 11.20 13.23 7.16
C SER A 101 10.35 11.96 7.15
N GLY A 102 9.45 11.79 8.14
CA GLY A 102 8.53 10.66 8.18
C GLY A 102 7.68 10.52 6.93
N GLY A 103 7.16 11.64 6.41
CA GLY A 103 6.40 11.65 5.17
C GLY A 103 7.23 11.31 3.94
N GLU A 104 8.50 11.74 3.88
CA GLU A 104 9.41 11.32 2.81
C GLU A 104 9.71 9.82 2.90
N GLN A 105 9.95 9.28 4.11
CA GLN A 105 10.15 7.85 4.31
C GLN A 105 8.93 7.04 3.85
N GLN A 106 7.72 7.50 4.18
CA GLN A 106 6.48 6.86 3.73
C GLN A 106 6.35 6.91 2.21
N ARG A 107 6.69 8.03 1.57
CA ARG A 107 6.69 8.12 0.11
C ARG A 107 7.74 7.20 -0.54
N VAL A 108 8.90 6.97 0.08
CA VAL A 108 9.86 5.94 -0.38
C VAL A 108 9.26 4.54 -0.27
N ALA A 109 8.59 4.21 0.84
CA ALA A 109 7.90 2.93 1.02
C ALA A 109 6.81 2.71 -0.06
N ILE A 110 6.05 3.77 -0.38
CA ILE A 110 5.07 3.74 -1.47
C ILE A 110 5.77 3.52 -2.82
N ALA A 111 6.84 4.26 -3.13
CA ALA A 111 7.60 4.08 -4.38
C ALA A 111 8.11 2.64 -4.53
N ARG A 112 8.65 2.05 -3.47
CA ARG A 112 9.06 0.64 -3.43
C ARG A 112 7.91 -0.32 -3.70
N ALA A 113 6.72 -0.04 -3.13
CA ALA A 113 5.55 -0.89 -3.31
C ALA A 113 5.00 -0.86 -4.74
N ILE A 114 5.14 0.28 -5.47
CA ILE A 114 4.57 0.46 -6.81
C ILE A 114 5.58 0.27 -7.96
N VAL A 115 6.86 0.17 -7.69
CA VAL A 115 7.93 0.14 -8.72
C VAL A 115 7.75 -0.98 -9.75
N ASN A 116 7.11 -2.08 -9.36
CA ASN A 116 6.78 -3.20 -10.25
C ASN A 116 5.38 -3.08 -10.90
N SER A 117 4.73 -1.92 -10.80
CA SER A 117 3.38 -1.69 -11.34
C SER A 117 2.35 -2.75 -10.89
N PRO A 118 2.13 -2.90 -9.58
CA PRO A 118 1.21 -3.90 -9.06
C PRO A 118 -0.22 -3.61 -9.49
N LYS A 119 -1.06 -4.67 -9.53
CA LYS A 119 -2.51 -4.52 -9.76
C LYS A 119 -3.27 -4.09 -8.52
N LEU A 120 -2.73 -4.41 -7.34
CA LEU A 120 -3.30 -4.09 -6.04
C LEU A 120 -2.23 -3.45 -5.16
N LEU A 121 -2.52 -2.29 -4.60
CA LEU A 121 -1.73 -1.65 -3.54
C LEU A 121 -2.51 -1.79 -2.23
N ILE A 122 -1.88 -2.40 -1.24
CA ILE A 122 -2.43 -2.54 0.11
C ILE A 122 -1.69 -1.55 1.01
N CYS A 123 -2.43 -0.72 1.73
CA CYS A 123 -1.89 0.25 2.69
C CYS A 123 -2.47 -0.07 4.08
N ASP A 124 -1.61 -0.42 5.02
CA ASP A 124 -1.99 -0.65 6.42
C ASP A 124 -1.58 0.57 7.24
N GLU A 125 -2.56 1.41 7.62
CA GLU A 125 -2.39 2.66 8.37
C GLU A 125 -1.29 3.60 7.79
N PRO A 126 -1.32 3.95 6.48
CA PRO A 126 -0.19 4.61 5.81
C PRO A 126 0.11 6.02 6.32
N THR A 127 -0.77 6.61 7.11
CA THR A 127 -0.63 7.96 7.68
C THR A 127 -0.58 7.98 9.20
N GLY A 128 -0.62 6.81 9.85
CA GLY A 128 -0.78 6.71 11.31
C GLY A 128 0.33 7.33 12.15
N ASN A 129 1.52 7.59 11.58
CA ASN A 129 2.67 8.18 12.26
C ASN A 129 3.02 9.58 11.72
N LEU A 130 2.10 10.22 10.98
CA LEU A 130 2.32 11.49 10.30
C LEU A 130 1.40 12.58 10.84
N ASP A 131 1.87 13.83 10.77
CA ASP A 131 1.03 15.00 11.02
C ASP A 131 -0.05 15.16 9.92
N PRO A 132 -1.11 15.94 10.17
CA PRO A 132 -2.24 16.06 9.25
C PRO A 132 -1.86 16.56 7.84
N ASP A 133 -0.94 17.53 7.72
CA ASP A 133 -0.57 18.10 6.44
C ASP A 133 0.24 17.10 5.61
N THR A 134 1.23 16.46 6.23
CA THR A 134 2.02 15.39 5.62
C THR A 134 1.14 14.19 5.23
N SER A 135 0.13 13.86 6.06
CA SER A 135 -0.85 12.83 5.77
C SER A 135 -1.62 13.13 4.48
N LEU A 136 -2.06 14.37 4.28
CA LEU A 136 -2.73 14.79 3.05
C LEU A 136 -1.83 14.66 1.82
N GLU A 137 -0.54 14.99 1.92
CA GLU A 137 0.42 14.81 0.83
C GLU A 137 0.56 13.32 0.44
N VAL A 138 0.71 12.45 1.43
CA VAL A 138 0.80 11.00 1.21
C VAL A 138 -0.48 10.48 0.57
N MET A 139 -1.65 10.93 1.02
CA MET A 139 -2.94 10.52 0.45
C MET A 139 -3.11 10.97 -1.01
N LYS A 140 -2.67 12.18 -1.36
CA LYS A 140 -2.67 12.65 -2.77
C LYS A 140 -1.82 11.74 -3.67
N VAL A 141 -0.68 11.26 -3.16
CA VAL A 141 0.17 10.31 -3.90
C VAL A 141 -0.57 8.98 -4.11
N ILE A 142 -1.22 8.45 -3.07
CA ILE A 142 -1.99 7.20 -3.17
C ILE A 142 -3.19 7.36 -4.13
N GLU A 143 -3.87 8.49 -4.10
CA GLU A 143 -4.95 8.80 -5.03
C GLU A 143 -4.47 8.83 -6.48
N LYS A 144 -3.35 9.52 -6.75
CA LYS A 144 -2.72 9.53 -8.07
C LYS A 144 -2.36 8.12 -8.57
N ILE A 145 -1.90 7.23 -7.69
CA ILE A 145 -1.61 5.83 -8.01
C ILE A 145 -2.91 5.10 -8.38
N ASN A 146 -4.00 5.35 -7.67
CA ASN A 146 -5.31 4.78 -7.99
C ASN A 146 -5.84 5.28 -9.34
N ASP A 147 -5.72 6.58 -9.64
CA ASP A 147 -6.14 7.18 -10.91
C ASP A 147 -5.36 6.61 -12.11
N LEU A 148 -4.12 6.15 -11.88
CA LEU A 148 -3.30 5.45 -12.88
C LEU A 148 -3.72 3.98 -13.08
N GLY A 149 -4.80 3.52 -12.42
CA GLY A 149 -5.41 2.20 -12.62
C GLY A 149 -4.97 1.12 -11.65
N THR A 150 -4.20 1.44 -10.60
CA THR A 150 -3.91 0.51 -9.52
C THR A 150 -5.08 0.47 -8.53
N THR A 151 -5.64 -0.70 -8.25
CA THR A 151 -6.62 -0.85 -7.18
C THR A 151 -5.95 -0.61 -5.83
N VAL A 152 -6.55 0.22 -4.98
CA VAL A 152 -6.03 0.51 -3.63
C VAL A 152 -6.98 -0.05 -2.58
N VAL A 153 -6.44 -0.80 -1.63
CA VAL A 153 -7.13 -1.22 -0.40
C VAL A 153 -6.37 -0.64 0.78
N MET A 154 -7.05 0.18 1.58
CA MET A 154 -6.45 0.85 2.72
C MET A 154 -7.17 0.48 4.01
N ALA A 155 -6.43 0.04 5.03
CA ALA A 155 -6.93 0.03 6.39
C ALA A 155 -6.56 1.34 7.07
N THR A 156 -7.53 1.97 7.69
CA THR A 156 -7.31 3.16 8.52
C THR A 156 -8.38 3.28 9.59
N HIS A 157 -8.06 3.97 10.66
CA HIS A 157 -9.02 4.41 11.68
C HIS A 157 -9.25 5.94 11.63
N ASP A 158 -8.60 6.63 10.70
CA ASP A 158 -8.71 8.08 10.52
C ASP A 158 -10.02 8.44 9.80
N ARG A 159 -11.03 8.82 10.60
CA ARG A 159 -12.36 9.20 10.12
C ARG A 159 -12.32 10.46 9.24
N GLU A 160 -11.47 11.40 9.60
CA GLU A 160 -11.36 12.67 8.88
C GLU A 160 -10.82 12.45 7.48
N MET A 161 -9.80 11.61 7.37
CA MET A 161 -9.21 11.23 6.09
C MET A 161 -10.22 10.48 5.20
N VAL A 162 -10.98 9.53 5.77
CA VAL A 162 -12.03 8.81 5.04
C VAL A 162 -13.08 9.77 4.49
N ASN A 163 -13.50 10.76 5.30
CA ASN A 163 -14.47 11.78 4.88
C ASN A 163 -13.94 12.69 3.77
N LYS A 164 -12.64 13.02 3.80
CA LYS A 164 -12.00 13.84 2.75
C LYS A 164 -11.88 13.08 1.43
N MET A 165 -11.51 11.80 1.46
CA MET A 165 -11.25 11.00 0.26
C MET A 165 -12.52 10.57 -0.48
N LYS A 166 -13.66 10.44 0.18
CA LYS A 166 -14.98 10.09 -0.40
C LYS A 166 -14.94 8.84 -1.30
N LYS A 167 -14.12 7.87 -0.97
CA LYS A 167 -14.04 6.57 -1.68
C LYS A 167 -14.99 5.55 -1.04
N ARG A 168 -15.10 4.34 -1.61
CA ARG A 168 -15.84 3.24 -0.99
C ARG A 168 -15.29 2.93 0.40
N VAL A 169 -16.18 2.75 1.36
CA VAL A 169 -15.85 2.45 2.75
C VAL A 169 -16.51 1.15 3.18
N VAL A 170 -15.68 0.21 3.62
CA VAL A 170 -16.10 -1.06 4.20
C VAL A 170 -15.86 -1.01 5.71
N LEU A 171 -16.93 -1.02 6.50
CA LEU A 171 -16.84 -1.00 7.96
C LEU A 171 -16.77 -2.40 8.52
N LEU A 172 -15.67 -2.67 9.23
CA LEU A 172 -15.51 -3.91 9.99
C LEU A 172 -15.59 -3.62 11.49
N ASP A 173 -16.46 -4.33 12.18
CA ASP A 173 -16.51 -4.33 13.64
C ASP A 173 -16.54 -5.77 14.16
N ASN A 174 -15.69 -6.06 15.18
CA ASN A 174 -15.53 -7.38 15.78
C ASN A 174 -15.42 -8.54 14.76
N GLY A 175 -14.67 -8.29 13.66
CA GLY A 175 -14.43 -9.24 12.59
C GLY A 175 -15.61 -9.46 11.64
N LYS A 176 -16.69 -8.69 11.77
CA LYS A 176 -17.86 -8.75 10.90
C LYS A 176 -17.94 -7.54 9.98
N LEU A 177 -18.43 -7.77 8.77
CA LEU A 177 -18.82 -6.70 7.86
C LEU A 177 -20.12 -6.07 8.41
N VAL A 178 -20.05 -4.79 8.81
CA VAL A 178 -21.21 -4.07 9.34
C VAL A 178 -21.88 -3.27 8.24
N LYS A 179 -21.09 -2.56 7.44
CA LYS A 179 -21.60 -1.67 6.38
C LYS A 179 -20.63 -1.61 5.21
N ASP A 180 -21.16 -1.34 4.00
CA ASP A 180 -20.41 -1.15 2.76
C ASP A 180 -21.05 0.02 2.00
N TYR A 181 -20.32 1.11 1.83
CA TYR A 181 -20.78 2.32 1.16
C TYR A 181 -19.92 2.61 -0.06
N GLU A 182 -20.53 2.80 -1.22
CA GLU A 182 -19.80 3.14 -2.45
C GLU A 182 -19.09 4.49 -2.39
N LYS A 183 -19.69 5.47 -1.72
CA LYS A 183 -19.11 6.79 -1.40
C LYS A 183 -19.39 7.09 0.06
N GLY A 184 -18.54 6.58 0.96
CA GLY A 184 -18.75 6.67 2.38
C GLY A 184 -18.24 7.97 3.00
N SER A 185 -19.00 8.48 3.97
CA SER A 185 -18.50 9.39 4.99
C SER A 185 -18.82 8.81 6.36
N TYR A 186 -17.97 9.03 7.35
CA TYR A 186 -18.21 8.58 8.72
C TYR A 186 -19.38 9.29 9.41
N THR A 187 -19.88 10.41 8.86
CA THR A 187 -21.01 11.18 9.41
C THR A 187 -22.34 10.41 9.45
N HIS A 188 -22.44 9.28 8.74
CA HIS A 188 -23.63 8.42 8.78
C HIS A 188 -23.61 7.41 9.94
N TYR A 189 -22.64 7.44 10.85
CA TYR A 189 -22.48 6.45 11.92
C TYR A 189 -23.01 6.88 13.29
N GLU A 190 -23.39 8.16 13.47
CA GLU A 190 -23.84 8.70 14.77
C GLU A 190 -25.36 8.70 14.97
N SER A 191 -26.11 8.16 14.02
CA SER A 191 -27.59 8.10 14.10
C SER A 191 -28.05 6.65 14.19
N ASN A 192 -27.87 6.02 15.37
CA ASN A 192 -28.76 4.99 15.94
C ASN A 192 -28.26 4.57 17.32
#